data_71b528abffe2af1942c4a97fad6a3469
#
_entry.id   71b528abffe2af1942c4a97fad6a3469
#
_cell.length_a   1.000
_cell.length_b   1.000
_cell.length_c   1.000
_cell.angle_alpha   90.00
_cell.angle_beta   90.00
_cell.angle_gamma   90.00
#
_symmetry.space_group_name_H-M   'P 1'
#
loop_
_entity.id
_entity.type
_entity.pdbx_description
1 polymer ?
#
loop_
_entity_poly.entity_id
_entity_poly.type
_entity_poly.pdbx_seq_one_letter_code
_entity_poly.pdbx_strand_id
1 'polypeptide(L)'
;MIVDQFNKVQGVEGIYAIGDTCIQTTDENFPAGHPQVAQVAIQQGLNLAKNFMLQVQSKPLIPFKYNDKGSMAIIGRNKAVVDLPKPKLHFRGFFAWLIWLFIHLLSLITYRNRVRTFYNWMIAYFTKDQSLRMIIKPDKTM
;
A
#
# COMPACT_ATOMS: atom_id res chain seq x y z
N MET A 1 6.53 7.77 -14.32
CA MET A 1 7.94 8.15 -14.57
C MET A 1 8.81 6.90 -14.55
N ILE A 2 9.77 6.78 -15.48
CA ILE A 2 10.73 5.66 -15.46
C ILE A 2 11.86 6.00 -14.48
N VAL A 3 12.14 5.08 -13.55
CA VAL A 3 13.16 5.25 -12.50
C VAL A 3 14.22 4.15 -12.56
N ASP A 4 15.39 4.45 -12.00
CA ASP A 4 16.46 3.47 -11.81
C ASP A 4 16.25 2.63 -10.54
N GLN A 5 17.21 1.76 -10.23
CA GLN A 5 17.19 0.90 -9.04
C GLN A 5 17.22 1.64 -7.69
N PHE A 6 17.45 2.95 -7.69
CA PHE A 6 17.46 3.81 -6.50
C PHE A 6 16.25 4.77 -6.46
N ASN A 7 15.25 4.53 -7.30
CA ASN A 7 14.07 5.38 -7.49
C ASN A 7 14.37 6.79 -8.02
N LYS A 8 15.55 7.03 -8.62
CA LYS A 8 15.89 8.29 -9.30
C LYS A 8 15.25 8.32 -10.68
N VAL A 9 14.60 9.42 -11.04
CA VAL A 9 13.98 9.59 -12.35
C VAL A 9 15.06 9.66 -13.44
N GLN A 10 14.89 8.86 -14.51
CA GLN A 10 15.85 8.81 -15.61
C GLN A 10 15.82 10.13 -16.42
N GLY A 11 16.99 10.63 -16.76
CA GLY A 11 17.15 11.85 -17.55
C GLY A 11 16.97 13.17 -16.77
N VAL A 12 16.70 13.12 -15.46
CA VAL A 12 16.53 14.32 -14.63
C VAL A 12 17.32 14.16 -13.33
N GLU A 13 18.09 15.19 -12.97
CA GLU A 13 18.84 15.16 -11.72
C GLU A 13 18.02 15.65 -10.54
N GLY A 14 18.27 15.04 -9.36
CA GLY A 14 17.67 15.46 -8.08
C GLY A 14 16.21 15.11 -7.90
N ILE A 15 15.56 14.42 -8.87
CA ILE A 15 14.15 14.00 -8.77
C ILE A 15 14.07 12.49 -8.55
N TYR A 16 13.22 12.11 -7.59
CA TYR A 16 12.91 10.74 -7.24
C TYR A 16 11.41 10.51 -7.34
N ALA A 17 10.99 9.29 -7.73
CA ALA A 17 9.59 8.90 -7.78
C ALA A 17 9.39 7.54 -7.13
N ILE A 18 8.29 7.39 -6.38
CA ILE A 18 7.92 6.16 -5.66
C ILE A 18 6.43 5.85 -5.84
N GLY A 19 6.05 4.60 -5.57
CA GLY A 19 4.67 4.14 -5.66
C GLY A 19 4.13 4.20 -7.08
N ASP A 20 2.86 4.54 -7.21
CA ASP A 20 2.12 4.52 -8.47
C ASP A 20 2.59 5.56 -9.49
N THR A 21 3.44 6.51 -9.08
CA THR A 21 3.99 7.55 -9.96
C THR A 21 5.21 7.09 -10.74
N CYS A 22 5.78 5.92 -10.41
CA CYS A 22 6.99 5.41 -11.05
C CYS A 22 6.84 3.99 -11.60
N ILE A 23 7.69 3.67 -12.57
CA ILE A 23 7.91 2.31 -13.09
C ILE A 23 9.40 2.02 -12.97
N GLN A 24 9.74 0.99 -12.20
CA GLN A 24 11.10 0.46 -12.08
C GLN A 24 11.13 -0.93 -12.69
N THR A 25 11.97 -1.13 -13.70
CA THR A 25 12.12 -2.40 -14.44
C THR A 25 13.45 -3.10 -14.15
N THR A 26 14.19 -2.60 -13.16
CA THR A 26 15.53 -3.12 -12.81
C THR A 26 15.48 -4.26 -11.80
N ASP A 27 14.30 -4.61 -11.28
CA ASP A 27 14.12 -5.78 -10.40
C ASP A 27 13.85 -7.03 -11.26
N GLU A 28 14.75 -8.02 -11.18
CA GLU A 28 14.65 -9.27 -11.95
C GLU A 28 13.36 -10.06 -11.69
N ASN A 29 12.79 -9.94 -10.47
CA ASN A 29 11.53 -10.58 -10.13
C ASN A 29 10.31 -9.85 -10.71
N PHE A 30 10.47 -8.60 -11.12
CA PHE A 30 9.41 -7.73 -11.63
C PHE A 30 9.87 -6.96 -12.88
N PRO A 31 10.22 -7.66 -13.98
CA PRO A 31 10.80 -7.02 -15.17
C PRO A 31 9.83 -6.06 -15.90
N ALA A 32 8.52 -6.23 -15.69
CA ALA A 32 7.48 -5.33 -16.22
C ALA A 32 7.16 -4.14 -15.28
N GLY A 33 7.87 -4.05 -14.15
CA GLY A 33 7.62 -3.08 -13.06
C GLY A 33 6.88 -3.71 -11.88
N HIS A 34 6.98 -3.05 -10.73
CA HIS A 34 6.31 -3.50 -9.50
C HIS A 34 4.80 -3.27 -9.56
N PRO A 35 4.00 -4.08 -8.87
CA PRO A 35 2.55 -3.86 -8.78
C PRO A 35 2.24 -2.52 -8.08
N GLN A 36 1.18 -1.86 -8.53
CA GLN A 36 0.71 -0.59 -7.97
C GLN A 36 -0.09 -0.85 -6.68
N VAL A 37 0.62 -1.12 -5.60
CA VAL A 37 0.07 -1.40 -4.28
C VAL A 37 0.79 -0.61 -3.18
N ALA A 38 0.08 -0.25 -2.13
CA ALA A 38 0.62 0.56 -1.04
C ALA A 38 1.91 0.00 -0.42
N GLN A 39 2.07 -1.30 -0.35
CA GLN A 39 3.27 -1.93 0.21
C GLN A 39 4.53 -1.70 -0.64
N VAL A 40 4.42 -1.55 -1.96
CA VAL A 40 5.55 -1.15 -2.82
C VAL A 40 5.96 0.27 -2.48
N ALA A 41 5.00 1.21 -2.45
CA ALA A 41 5.27 2.62 -2.14
C ALA A 41 5.93 2.79 -0.75
N ILE A 42 5.44 2.06 0.26
CA ILE A 42 6.02 2.08 1.61
C ILE A 42 7.46 1.56 1.61
N GLN A 43 7.72 0.44 0.93
CA GLN A 43 9.07 -0.15 0.88
C GLN A 43 10.04 0.72 0.08
N GLN A 44 9.59 1.29 -1.04
CA GLN A 44 10.38 2.26 -1.80
C GLN A 44 10.70 3.50 -0.98
N GLY A 45 9.73 4.07 -0.25
CA GLY A 45 9.93 5.22 0.62
C GLY A 45 10.97 4.94 1.73
N LEU A 46 10.89 3.78 2.37
CA LEU A 46 11.86 3.36 3.39
C LEU A 46 13.27 3.17 2.81
N ASN A 47 13.37 2.55 1.63
CA ASN A 47 14.66 2.37 0.94
C ASN A 47 15.25 3.72 0.53
N LEU A 48 14.43 4.60 -0.01
CA LEU A 48 14.85 5.94 -0.44
C LEU A 48 15.34 6.78 0.75
N ALA A 49 14.60 6.79 1.86
CA ALA A 49 15.00 7.47 3.09
C ALA A 49 16.36 6.95 3.60
N LYS A 50 16.56 5.62 3.60
CA LYS A 50 17.83 5.01 3.96
C LYS A 50 18.96 5.43 3.01
N ASN A 51 18.69 5.47 1.71
CA ASN A 51 19.66 5.89 0.70
C ASN A 51 20.07 7.36 0.86
N PHE A 52 19.16 8.25 1.20
CA PHE A 52 19.51 9.63 1.52
C PHE A 52 20.46 9.74 2.72
N MET A 53 20.21 8.92 3.77
CA MET A 53 21.13 8.87 4.92
C MET A 53 22.52 8.33 4.53
N LEU A 54 22.56 7.30 3.68
CA LEU A 54 23.83 6.75 3.17
C LEU A 54 24.57 7.76 2.28
N GLN A 55 23.84 8.49 1.44
CA GLN A 55 24.41 9.53 0.58
C GLN A 55 25.09 10.63 1.38
N VAL A 56 24.46 11.12 2.46
CA VAL A 56 25.07 12.12 3.39
C VAL A 56 26.34 11.57 4.03
N GLN A 57 26.41 10.26 4.27
CA GLN A 57 27.58 9.58 4.83
C GLN A 57 28.62 9.15 3.78
N SER A 58 28.43 9.52 2.50
CA SER A 58 29.27 9.07 1.37
C SER A 58 29.42 7.54 1.29
N LYS A 59 28.37 6.80 1.68
CA LYS A 59 28.32 5.34 1.62
C LYS A 59 27.59 4.86 0.34
N PRO A 60 27.91 3.62 -0.11
CA PRO A 60 27.20 3.06 -1.28
C PRO A 60 25.71 2.92 -1.05
N LEU A 61 24.93 3.27 -2.08
CA LEU A 61 23.48 3.18 -2.05
C LEU A 61 23.00 1.73 -2.19
N ILE A 62 21.82 1.45 -1.65
CA ILE A 62 21.20 0.13 -1.67
C ILE A 62 20.13 0.10 -2.75
N PRO A 63 20.23 -0.77 -3.78
CA PRO A 63 19.19 -0.91 -4.78
C PRO A 63 17.87 -1.41 -4.16
N PHE A 64 16.76 -0.89 -4.66
CA PHE A 64 15.45 -1.33 -4.23
C PHE A 64 15.13 -2.71 -4.82
N LYS A 65 14.70 -3.63 -3.95
CA LYS A 65 14.13 -4.93 -4.31
C LYS A 65 12.81 -5.10 -3.57
N TYR A 66 11.75 -5.36 -4.31
CA TYR A 66 10.44 -5.52 -3.71
C TYR A 66 10.30 -6.88 -3.00
N ASN A 67 9.91 -6.82 -1.74
CA ASN A 67 9.54 -8.00 -0.97
C ASN A 67 8.01 -8.14 -0.99
N ASP A 68 7.51 -9.03 -1.83
CA ASP A 68 6.08 -9.31 -1.95
C ASP A 68 5.56 -10.01 -0.68
N LYS A 69 4.65 -9.34 0.02
CA LYS A 69 3.97 -9.84 1.23
C LYS A 69 2.60 -10.45 0.92
N GLY A 70 2.24 -10.54 -0.35
CA GLY A 70 0.95 -10.99 -0.81
C GLY A 70 -0.03 -9.89 -1.13
N SER A 71 -1.19 -10.27 -1.57
CA SER A 71 -2.27 -9.36 -1.95
C SER A 71 -3.56 -9.69 -1.21
N MET A 72 -4.39 -8.67 -1.03
CA MET A 72 -5.69 -8.85 -0.41
C MET A 72 -6.70 -7.85 -0.99
N ALA A 73 -7.92 -8.32 -1.18
CA ALA A 73 -9.00 -7.50 -1.70
C ALA A 73 -10.31 -7.80 -0.97
N ILE A 74 -11.03 -6.74 -0.61
CA ILE A 74 -12.39 -6.85 -0.10
C ILE A 74 -13.36 -6.87 -1.27
N ILE A 75 -14.25 -7.85 -1.28
CA ILE A 75 -15.27 -8.01 -2.33
C ILE A 75 -16.61 -7.44 -1.85
N GLY A 76 -16.83 -7.46 -0.54
CA GLY A 76 -18.04 -6.97 0.07
C GLY A 76 -18.09 -7.29 1.56
N ARG A 77 -19.28 -7.09 2.16
CA ARG A 77 -19.47 -7.39 3.58
C ARG A 77 -19.22 -8.87 3.84
N ASN A 78 -18.32 -9.18 4.80
CA ASN A 78 -17.93 -10.54 5.17
C ASN A 78 -17.30 -11.36 4.04
N LYS A 79 -16.84 -10.70 2.96
CA LYS A 79 -16.23 -11.36 1.80
C LYS A 79 -14.97 -10.64 1.38
N ALA A 80 -13.84 -11.33 1.48
CA ALA A 80 -12.55 -10.89 0.97
C ALA A 80 -11.77 -12.09 0.43
N VAL A 81 -10.68 -11.79 -0.27
CA VAL A 81 -9.64 -12.74 -0.66
C VAL A 81 -8.32 -12.26 -0.12
N VAL A 82 -7.48 -13.21 0.30
CA VAL A 82 -6.12 -12.97 0.78
C VAL A 82 -5.23 -14.03 0.19
N ASP A 83 -4.21 -13.59 -0.54
CA ASP A 83 -3.21 -14.43 -1.16
C ASP A 83 -1.84 -14.12 -0.56
N LEU A 84 -1.24 -15.11 0.10
CA LEU A 84 0.10 -15.03 0.68
C LEU A 84 1.09 -15.81 -0.19
N PRO A 85 2.20 -15.19 -0.65
CA PRO A 85 3.15 -15.88 -1.51
C PRO A 85 4.05 -16.85 -0.73
N LYS A 86 4.28 -16.58 0.58
CA LYS A 86 5.15 -17.40 1.45
C LYS A 86 4.61 -17.45 2.89
N PRO A 87 4.12 -18.63 3.36
CA PRO A 87 3.80 -19.84 2.58
C PRO A 87 2.64 -19.55 1.60
N LYS A 88 2.52 -20.32 0.52
CA LYS A 88 1.42 -20.17 -0.45
C LYS A 88 0.09 -20.55 0.22
N LEU A 89 -0.59 -19.55 0.77
CA LEU A 89 -1.88 -19.69 1.45
C LEU A 89 -2.90 -18.79 0.80
N HIS A 90 -4.07 -19.34 0.53
CA HIS A 90 -5.19 -18.62 -0.05
C HIS A 90 -6.36 -18.68 0.91
N PHE A 91 -6.81 -17.53 1.38
CA PHE A 91 -7.99 -17.41 2.23
C PHE A 91 -9.10 -16.70 1.47
N ARG A 92 -10.36 -17.11 1.71
CA ARG A 92 -11.54 -16.47 1.13
C ARG A 92 -12.69 -16.40 2.12
N GLY A 93 -13.62 -15.49 1.88
CA GLY A 93 -14.84 -15.33 2.67
C GLY A 93 -14.60 -14.56 3.97
N PHE A 94 -15.29 -14.98 5.05
CA PHE A 94 -15.34 -14.26 6.32
C PHE A 94 -13.98 -14.18 7.01
N PHE A 95 -13.21 -15.25 7.07
CA PHE A 95 -11.87 -15.24 7.69
C PHE A 95 -10.91 -14.32 6.93
N ALA A 96 -10.92 -14.34 5.60
CA ALA A 96 -10.13 -13.40 4.80
C ALA A 96 -10.54 -11.95 5.07
N TRP A 97 -11.84 -11.70 5.27
CA TRP A 97 -12.36 -10.38 5.62
C TRP A 97 -11.88 -9.90 7.00
N LEU A 98 -11.83 -10.78 8.00
CA LEU A 98 -11.26 -10.46 9.33
C LEU A 98 -9.75 -10.16 9.24
N ILE A 99 -9.00 -10.95 8.48
CA ILE A 99 -7.56 -10.72 8.25
C ILE A 99 -7.36 -9.36 7.59
N TRP A 100 -8.17 -9.05 6.57
CA TRP A 100 -8.12 -7.77 5.88
C TRP A 100 -8.37 -6.60 6.83
N LEU A 101 -9.43 -6.64 7.65
CA LEU A 101 -9.74 -5.62 8.66
C LEU A 101 -8.57 -5.42 9.63
N PHE A 102 -8.03 -6.52 10.16
CA PHE A 102 -6.94 -6.48 11.13
C PHE A 102 -5.68 -5.84 10.56
N ILE A 103 -5.25 -6.26 9.37
CA ILE A 103 -4.05 -5.73 8.73
C ILE A 103 -4.22 -4.24 8.40
N HIS A 104 -5.38 -3.83 7.88
CA HIS A 104 -5.63 -2.43 7.56
C HIS A 104 -5.70 -1.56 8.80
N LEU A 105 -6.30 -2.06 9.88
CA LEU A 105 -6.33 -1.36 11.17
C LEU A 105 -4.91 -1.15 11.73
N LEU A 106 -4.05 -2.18 11.68
CA LEU A 106 -2.66 -2.07 12.12
C LEU A 106 -1.82 -1.13 11.25
N SER A 107 -2.17 -1.00 9.97
CA SER A 107 -1.46 -0.12 9.02
C SER A 107 -1.70 1.37 9.29
N LEU A 108 -2.69 1.74 10.09
CA LEU A 108 -2.92 3.13 10.48
C LEU A 108 -1.81 3.64 11.39
N ILE A 109 -1.30 4.84 11.10
CA ILE A 109 -0.08 5.40 11.70
C ILE A 109 -0.22 5.63 13.21
N THR A 110 -1.38 6.10 13.69
CA THR A 110 -1.55 6.47 15.11
C THR A 110 -2.50 5.54 15.85
N TYR A 111 -2.18 5.25 17.11
CA TYR A 111 -3.05 4.46 17.99
C TYR A 111 -4.46 5.05 18.10
N ARG A 112 -4.57 6.37 18.21
CA ARG A 112 -5.87 7.08 18.26
C ARG A 112 -6.72 6.79 17.02
N ASN A 113 -6.11 6.81 15.83
CA ASN A 113 -6.83 6.49 14.59
C ASN A 113 -7.25 5.03 14.54
N ARG A 114 -6.41 4.10 15.03
CA ARG A 114 -6.76 2.68 15.11
C ARG A 114 -8.02 2.46 15.95
N VAL A 115 -8.04 3.03 17.16
CA VAL A 115 -9.19 2.89 18.09
C VAL A 115 -10.45 3.53 17.49
N ARG A 116 -10.34 4.75 16.95
CA ARG A 116 -11.46 5.45 16.32
C ARG A 116 -12.01 4.68 15.12
N THR A 117 -11.14 4.20 14.25
CA THR A 117 -11.55 3.43 13.06
C THR A 117 -12.18 2.11 13.45
N PHE A 118 -11.60 1.38 14.41
CA PHE A 118 -12.18 0.15 14.91
C PHE A 118 -13.60 0.37 15.47
N TYR A 119 -13.79 1.40 16.29
CA TYR A 119 -15.10 1.76 16.83
C TYR A 119 -16.12 2.11 15.74
N ASN A 120 -15.73 2.93 14.78
CA ASN A 120 -16.58 3.30 13.64
C ASN A 120 -16.95 2.08 12.78
N TRP A 121 -16.01 1.17 12.53
CA TRP A 121 -16.27 -0.06 11.80
C TRP A 121 -17.23 -0.98 12.55
N MET A 122 -17.09 -1.07 13.86
CA MET A 122 -17.98 -1.86 14.71
C MET A 122 -19.41 -1.30 14.68
N ILE A 123 -19.59 0.01 14.84
CA ILE A 123 -20.89 0.65 14.72
C ILE A 123 -21.48 0.40 13.33
N ALA A 124 -20.75 0.71 12.26
CA ALA A 124 -21.22 0.53 10.90
C ALA A 124 -21.57 -0.94 10.56
N TYR A 125 -20.89 -1.89 11.21
CA TYR A 125 -21.19 -3.30 11.04
C TYR A 125 -22.55 -3.68 11.65
N PHE A 126 -22.89 -3.19 12.84
CA PHE A 126 -24.14 -3.52 13.53
C PHE A 126 -25.31 -2.65 13.08
N THR A 127 -25.12 -1.36 12.94
CA THR A 127 -26.21 -0.40 12.59
C THR A 127 -26.54 -0.39 11.11
N LYS A 128 -25.64 -0.90 10.23
CA LYS A 128 -25.70 -0.76 8.77
C LYS A 128 -25.75 0.71 8.32
N ASP A 129 -25.42 1.64 9.21
CA ASP A 129 -25.42 3.07 8.93
C ASP A 129 -24.27 3.41 7.97
N GLN A 130 -24.63 4.13 6.90
CA GLN A 130 -23.69 4.59 5.87
C GLN A 130 -23.45 6.11 5.97
N SER A 131 -23.84 6.75 7.06
CA SER A 131 -23.74 8.21 7.27
C SER A 131 -22.30 8.73 7.14
N LEU A 132 -21.31 7.87 7.36
CA LEU A 132 -19.88 8.20 7.20
C LEU A 132 -19.34 8.04 5.76
N ARG A 133 -20.18 7.60 4.81
CA ARG A 133 -19.81 7.60 3.39
C ARG A 133 -20.05 8.98 2.80
N MET A 134 -19.01 9.58 2.25
CA MET A 134 -19.15 10.82 1.51
C MET A 134 -19.97 10.55 0.25
N ILE A 135 -21.25 10.94 0.26
CA ILE A 135 -22.11 10.93 -0.92
C ILE A 135 -21.92 12.27 -1.61
N ILE A 136 -21.18 12.28 -2.70
CA ILE A 136 -21.14 13.42 -3.60
C ILE A 136 -22.50 13.44 -4.31
N LYS A 137 -23.43 14.26 -3.85
CA LYS A 137 -24.66 14.53 -4.61
C LYS A 137 -24.26 15.37 -5.83
N PRO A 138 -24.62 14.96 -7.05
CA PRO A 138 -24.47 15.85 -8.20
C PRO A 138 -25.33 17.10 -7.93
N ASP A 139 -24.72 18.24 -8.12
CA ASP A 139 -25.42 19.53 -7.99
C ASP A 139 -26.57 19.57 -9.00
N LYS A 140 -27.81 19.72 -8.53
CA LYS A 140 -29.00 19.84 -9.38
C LYS A 140 -29.20 21.31 -9.76
N THR A 141 -28.16 21.93 -10.31
CA THR A 141 -28.29 23.25 -10.92
C THR A 141 -27.98 23.18 -12.39
N MET A 142 -28.97 22.82 -13.19
CA MET A 142 -29.30 23.35 -14.52
C MET A 142 -30.77 23.17 -14.76
#